data_712e5bb2828f01569832cd24e869701c
#
_entry.id   712e5bb2828f01569832cd24e869701c
#
_cell.length_a   1.000
_cell.length_b   1.000
_cell.length_c   1.000
_cell.angle_alpha   90.00
_cell.angle_beta   90.00
_cell.angle_gamma   90.00
#
_symmetry.space_group_name_H-M   'P 1'
#
loop_
_entity.id
_entity.type
_entity.pdbx_description
1 polymer ?
#
loop_
_entity_poly.entity_id
_entity_poly.type
_entity_poly.pdbx_seq_one_letter_code
_entity_poly.pdbx_strand_id
1 'polypeptide(L)'
;MTIADLLQIVRKHLASAIISFVVVFAAVAAVTFIMPPKYTATAEVFATYAGQSGEAQTTNDMSSGANYLNTQIKTYPELVKTAAVLQPVIKDLGLDMTTTDLAGVVTATNPTNTFMVDISAEVGDPQQAADIANSVAKNLSDQISSDLYNNSSSSGSPIKLTVVQKAQTPTGQSSPNIPLYLAAGLILGIIVGIGVALLKDILNTKVDSTDDVRELTHASSLGTVPQATILDDSRPVVVAQPAGSEAEEFRRIRTNLSFLTTTATQGHGRLLVITSTDPSEGKTTVSANVAVALAEEGKSVLLIDADLRHPSVAHKLGIEGHVGLSHVLSRQASPADVIQKYWKPNLHIMPAGKRPANASILLNSDLMKEMVKQALTQYDYVIIDTAPLSVASDATVFGRMAGGLVLVTGKGIVEKKELENTCLLYTSPS
;
A
#
# COMPACT_ATOMS: atom_id res chain seq x y z
N MET A 1 5.77 -12.34 -7.12
CA MET A 1 4.74 -11.30 -7.26
C MET A 1 4.44 -11.09 -8.73
N THR A 2 3.24 -11.33 -9.15
CA THR A 2 2.79 -11.03 -10.52
C THR A 2 2.22 -9.61 -10.60
N ILE A 3 2.06 -9.06 -11.81
CA ILE A 3 1.42 -7.74 -12.01
C ILE A 3 -0.02 -7.75 -11.48
N ALA A 4 -0.69 -8.90 -11.54
CA ALA A 4 -2.03 -9.08 -11.00
C ALA A 4 -2.06 -8.95 -9.47
N ASP A 5 -1.09 -9.51 -8.76
CA ASP A 5 -0.96 -9.40 -7.30
C ASP A 5 -0.75 -7.93 -6.89
N LEU A 6 0.10 -7.20 -7.62
CA LEU A 6 0.34 -5.77 -7.36
C LEU A 6 -0.93 -4.93 -7.53
N LEU A 7 -1.70 -5.20 -8.59
CA LEU A 7 -2.98 -4.52 -8.83
C LEU A 7 -4.00 -4.83 -7.72
N GLN A 8 -4.03 -6.05 -7.22
CA GLN A 8 -4.92 -6.46 -6.13
C GLN A 8 -4.54 -5.78 -4.81
N ILE A 9 -3.23 -5.69 -4.48
CA ILE A 9 -2.72 -4.98 -3.30
C ILE A 9 -3.05 -3.49 -3.35
N VAL A 10 -2.81 -2.84 -4.50
CA VAL A 10 -3.14 -1.42 -4.68
C VAL A 10 -4.64 -1.17 -4.55
N ARG A 11 -5.50 -2.03 -5.11
CA ARG A 11 -6.96 -1.94 -4.95
C ARG A 11 -7.39 -2.09 -3.49
N LYS A 12 -6.79 -3.03 -2.76
CA LYS A 12 -7.07 -3.28 -1.33
C LYS A 12 -6.73 -2.07 -0.46
N HIS A 13 -5.62 -1.37 -0.78
CA HIS A 13 -5.14 -0.21 -0.04
C HIS A 13 -5.29 1.11 -0.79
N LEU A 14 -6.26 1.21 -1.71
CA LEU A 14 -6.45 2.35 -2.62
C LEU A 14 -6.55 3.69 -1.89
N ALA A 15 -7.28 3.75 -0.79
CA ALA A 15 -7.41 4.98 0.01
C ALA A 15 -6.04 5.47 0.53
N SER A 16 -5.20 4.56 1.06
CA SER A 16 -3.87 4.90 1.56
C SER A 16 -2.93 5.34 0.43
N ALA A 17 -3.00 4.67 -0.73
CA ALA A 17 -2.23 5.02 -1.92
C ALA A 17 -2.59 6.41 -2.46
N ILE A 18 -3.90 6.73 -2.55
CA ILE A 18 -4.38 8.04 -3.00
C ILE A 18 -3.98 9.14 -2.02
N ILE A 19 -4.14 8.92 -0.73
CA ILE A 19 -3.75 9.92 0.28
C ILE A 19 -2.25 10.22 0.18
N SER A 20 -1.40 9.21 0.11
CA SER A 20 0.06 9.37 -0.03
C SER A 20 0.42 10.10 -1.33
N PHE A 21 -0.22 9.74 -2.44
CA PHE A 21 -0.06 10.42 -3.73
C PHE A 21 -0.40 11.90 -3.62
N VAL A 22 -1.57 12.24 -3.07
CA VAL A 22 -2.03 13.63 -2.93
C VAL A 22 -1.09 14.43 -2.05
N VAL A 23 -0.62 13.88 -0.94
CA VAL A 23 0.32 14.56 -0.03
C VAL A 23 1.63 14.88 -0.74
N VAL A 24 2.22 13.91 -1.44
CA VAL A 24 3.49 14.11 -2.17
C VAL A 24 3.31 15.11 -3.31
N PHE A 25 2.26 14.95 -4.11
CA PHE A 25 1.98 15.88 -5.22
C PHE A 25 1.73 17.30 -4.73
N ALA A 26 0.96 17.47 -3.67
CA ALA A 26 0.70 18.78 -3.06
C ALA A 26 2.00 19.41 -2.51
N ALA A 27 2.88 18.61 -1.90
CA ALA A 27 4.18 19.10 -1.41
C ALA A 27 5.07 19.58 -2.56
N VAL A 28 5.16 18.82 -3.67
CA VAL A 28 5.92 19.23 -4.86
C VAL A 28 5.32 20.49 -5.49
N ALA A 29 3.99 20.54 -5.61
CA ALA A 29 3.31 21.72 -6.13
C ALA A 29 3.58 22.95 -5.25
N ALA A 30 3.44 22.82 -3.92
CA ALA A 30 3.72 23.91 -2.99
C ALA A 30 5.16 24.43 -3.12
N VAL A 31 6.14 23.53 -3.17
CA VAL A 31 7.56 23.92 -3.38
C VAL A 31 7.72 24.65 -4.71
N THR A 32 7.12 24.14 -5.79
CA THR A 32 7.21 24.74 -7.13
C THR A 32 6.66 26.16 -7.17
N PHE A 33 5.54 26.42 -6.48
CA PHE A 33 4.93 27.75 -6.44
C PHE A 33 5.56 28.72 -5.45
N ILE A 34 6.27 28.21 -4.43
CA ILE A 34 6.99 29.05 -3.45
C ILE A 34 8.37 29.50 -4.01
N MET A 35 8.96 28.72 -4.93
CA MET A 35 10.23 29.09 -5.56
C MET A 35 10.11 30.44 -6.30
N PRO A 36 11.04 31.39 -6.06
CA PRO A 36 11.02 32.67 -6.75
C PRO A 36 11.22 32.47 -8.24
N PRO A 37 10.40 33.13 -9.08
CA PRO A 37 10.54 33.02 -10.53
C PRO A 37 11.85 33.66 -10.98
N LYS A 38 12.49 33.06 -11.96
CA LYS A 38 13.67 33.63 -12.64
C LYS A 38 13.39 33.75 -14.12
N TYR A 39 13.99 34.74 -14.72
CA TYR A 39 13.82 35.11 -16.12
C TYR A 39 15.17 35.09 -16.81
N THR A 40 15.26 34.47 -17.99
CA THR A 40 16.48 34.38 -18.78
C THR A 40 16.31 35.23 -20.04
N ALA A 41 17.22 36.16 -20.24
CA ALA A 41 17.33 36.95 -21.45
C ALA A 41 18.68 36.64 -22.14
N THR A 42 18.66 36.50 -23.44
CA THR A 42 19.84 36.14 -24.24
C THR A 42 20.15 37.19 -25.30
N ALA A 43 21.39 37.65 -25.32
CA ALA A 43 21.95 38.49 -26.39
C ALA A 43 22.90 37.64 -27.24
N GLU A 44 22.89 37.86 -28.56
CA GLU A 44 23.74 37.14 -29.49
C GLU A 44 24.80 38.05 -30.10
N VAL A 45 26.08 37.60 -30.00
CA VAL A 45 27.20 38.36 -30.54
C VAL A 45 27.86 37.50 -31.65
N PHE A 46 28.10 38.12 -32.79
CA PHE A 46 28.78 37.48 -33.94
C PHE A 46 30.21 37.95 -34.03
N ALA A 47 31.14 37.00 -34.20
CA ALA A 47 32.59 37.28 -34.40
C ALA A 47 32.92 37.33 -35.91
N THR A 48 33.53 38.43 -36.32
CA THR A 48 34.05 38.59 -37.69
C THR A 48 35.55 38.78 -37.67
N TYR A 49 36.23 38.23 -38.65
CA TYR A 49 37.64 38.51 -38.87
C TYR A 49 37.79 39.72 -39.79
N ALA A 50 38.34 40.77 -39.22
CA ALA A 50 38.62 42.00 -39.97
C ALA A 50 40.08 42.01 -40.36
N GLY A 51 40.52 41.30 -41.38
CA GLY A 51 41.93 41.24 -41.79
C GLY A 51 42.62 42.61 -41.78
N GLN A 52 43.95 42.62 -41.85
CA GLN A 52 44.73 43.88 -41.90
C GLN A 52 44.23 44.77 -43.01
N SER A 53 43.84 46.02 -42.64
CA SER A 53 43.34 47.01 -43.57
C SER A 53 44.47 47.39 -44.57
N GLY A 54 44.31 47.02 -45.84
CA GLY A 54 45.20 47.56 -46.87
C GLY A 54 45.57 46.69 -48.07
N GLU A 55 45.38 45.37 -48.01
CA GLU A 55 45.68 44.50 -49.15
C GLU A 55 44.44 43.67 -49.59
N ALA A 56 44.36 43.37 -50.90
CA ALA A 56 43.31 42.51 -51.41
C ALA A 56 43.34 41.15 -50.76
N GLN A 57 42.36 40.78 -49.94
CA GLN A 57 42.23 39.50 -49.25
C GLN A 57 42.31 38.34 -50.21
N THR A 58 43.34 37.49 -50.10
CA THR A 58 43.45 36.26 -50.87
C THR A 58 42.57 35.19 -50.22
N THR A 59 42.21 34.17 -51.00
CA THR A 59 41.42 33.01 -50.50
C THR A 59 42.12 32.28 -49.35
N ASN A 60 43.43 32.34 -49.27
CA ASN A 60 44.22 31.73 -48.17
C ASN A 60 44.10 32.56 -46.89
N ASP A 61 43.99 33.87 -46.97
CA ASP A 61 43.82 34.75 -45.79
C ASP A 61 42.44 34.52 -45.15
N MET A 62 41.41 34.29 -45.98
CA MET A 62 40.08 34.00 -45.48
C MET A 62 40.00 32.65 -44.76
N SER A 63 40.67 31.62 -45.28
CA SER A 63 40.68 30.30 -44.62
C SER A 63 41.53 30.31 -43.35
N SER A 64 42.64 31.05 -43.33
CA SER A 64 43.45 31.23 -42.11
C SER A 64 42.72 32.04 -41.05
N GLY A 65 41.98 33.06 -41.44
CA GLY A 65 41.10 33.87 -40.58
C GLY A 65 39.97 33.09 -39.97
N ALA A 66 39.31 32.23 -40.78
CA ALA A 66 38.23 31.33 -40.30
C ALA A 66 38.74 30.30 -39.27
N ASN A 67 39.92 29.71 -39.52
CA ASN A 67 40.54 28.78 -38.56
C ASN A 67 40.97 29.49 -37.27
N TYR A 68 41.47 30.70 -37.35
CA TYR A 68 41.84 31.53 -36.22
C TYR A 68 40.57 31.85 -35.37
N LEU A 69 39.49 32.34 -36.02
CA LEU A 69 38.21 32.58 -35.38
C LEU A 69 37.68 31.33 -34.68
N ASN A 70 37.71 30.20 -35.34
CA ASN A 70 37.19 28.93 -34.80
C ASN A 70 37.93 28.47 -33.54
N THR A 71 39.21 28.84 -33.43
CA THR A 71 40.00 28.57 -32.23
C THR A 71 39.71 29.58 -31.09
N GLN A 72 39.63 30.85 -31.44
CA GLN A 72 39.48 31.94 -30.47
C GLN A 72 38.06 31.98 -29.89
N ILE A 73 37.02 31.72 -30.70
CA ILE A 73 35.65 31.87 -30.24
C ILE A 73 35.28 30.92 -29.10
N LYS A 74 35.97 29.80 -28.99
CA LYS A 74 35.79 28.84 -27.87
C LYS A 74 36.26 29.37 -26.54
N THR A 75 37.11 30.42 -26.53
CA THR A 75 37.59 31.02 -25.30
C THR A 75 36.70 32.18 -24.81
N TYR A 76 35.87 32.75 -25.69
CA TYR A 76 35.02 33.90 -25.35
C TYR A 76 33.98 33.61 -24.25
N PRO A 77 33.34 32.44 -24.20
CA PRO A 77 32.48 32.11 -23.06
C PRO A 77 33.14 32.22 -21.69
N GLU A 78 34.46 31.88 -21.60
CA GLU A 78 35.20 31.99 -20.36
C GLU A 78 35.56 33.46 -20.06
N LEU A 79 35.87 34.26 -21.08
CA LEU A 79 36.15 35.69 -20.92
C LEU A 79 34.95 36.48 -20.37
N VAL A 80 33.75 36.10 -20.73
CA VAL A 80 32.52 36.72 -20.23
C VAL A 80 32.47 36.72 -18.70
N LYS A 81 32.98 35.70 -18.05
CA LYS A 81 32.96 35.56 -16.57
C LYS A 81 34.12 36.30 -15.87
N THR A 82 34.99 36.93 -16.61
CA THR A 82 36.12 37.66 -16.03
C THR A 82 35.71 39.00 -15.43
N ALA A 83 36.47 39.46 -14.42
CA ALA A 83 36.25 40.76 -13.78
C ALA A 83 36.38 41.89 -14.81
N ALA A 84 37.22 41.75 -15.84
CA ALA A 84 37.42 42.75 -16.87
C ALA A 84 36.13 43.08 -17.65
N VAL A 85 35.27 42.05 -17.88
CA VAL A 85 33.97 42.21 -18.55
C VAL A 85 32.88 42.58 -17.57
N LEU A 86 32.83 41.91 -16.39
CA LEU A 86 31.70 42.02 -15.45
C LEU A 86 31.75 43.28 -14.56
N GLN A 87 32.95 43.78 -14.19
CA GLN A 87 33.06 44.94 -13.32
C GLN A 87 32.49 46.24 -13.94
N PRO A 88 32.73 46.54 -15.24
CA PRO A 88 32.05 47.64 -15.92
C PRO A 88 30.53 47.48 -15.94
N VAL A 89 30.00 46.25 -16.17
CA VAL A 89 28.55 45.97 -16.15
C VAL A 89 27.90 46.32 -14.83
N ILE A 90 28.54 45.93 -13.72
CA ILE A 90 28.06 46.26 -12.38
C ILE A 90 27.97 47.77 -12.17
N LYS A 91 29.00 48.48 -12.63
CA LYS A 91 29.08 49.95 -12.49
C LYS A 91 28.05 50.64 -13.40
N ASP A 92 27.93 50.21 -14.64
CA ASP A 92 27.06 50.85 -15.62
C ASP A 92 25.59 50.69 -15.28
N LEU A 93 25.21 49.55 -14.74
CA LEU A 93 23.82 49.24 -14.37
C LEU A 93 23.54 49.51 -12.88
N GLY A 94 24.53 49.90 -12.08
CA GLY A 94 24.37 50.18 -10.64
C GLY A 94 23.91 48.96 -9.85
N LEU A 95 24.41 47.76 -10.19
CA LEU A 95 24.00 46.53 -9.56
C LEU A 95 24.60 46.37 -8.15
N ASP A 96 23.76 46.00 -7.18
CA ASP A 96 24.20 45.71 -5.81
C ASP A 96 24.63 44.25 -5.68
N MET A 97 25.66 43.85 -6.41
CA MET A 97 26.22 42.50 -6.39
C MET A 97 27.71 42.48 -6.70
N THR A 98 28.41 41.42 -6.27
CA THR A 98 29.82 41.22 -6.59
C THR A 98 30.03 40.69 -8.00
N THR A 99 31.25 40.77 -8.53
CA THR A 99 31.61 40.14 -9.82
C THR A 99 31.42 38.62 -9.78
N THR A 100 31.60 38.00 -8.63
CA THR A 100 31.39 36.57 -8.45
C THR A 100 29.88 36.21 -8.54
N ASP A 101 29.03 37.02 -7.92
CA ASP A 101 27.56 36.82 -7.97
C ASP A 101 27.05 36.99 -9.41
N LEU A 102 27.54 38.05 -10.10
CA LEU A 102 27.18 38.29 -11.47
C LEU A 102 27.66 37.16 -12.41
N ALA A 103 28.88 36.63 -12.18
CA ALA A 103 29.39 35.48 -12.93
C ALA A 103 28.54 34.19 -12.73
N GLY A 104 27.87 34.08 -11.57
CA GLY A 104 26.93 32.97 -11.27
C GLY A 104 25.61 33.04 -12.00
N VAL A 105 25.15 34.25 -12.36
CA VAL A 105 23.86 34.46 -13.09
C VAL A 105 24.03 34.69 -14.59
N VAL A 106 25.29 34.90 -15.06
CA VAL A 106 25.61 35.05 -16.48
C VAL A 106 26.20 33.75 -17.02
N THR A 107 25.67 33.31 -18.13
CA THR A 107 26.16 32.14 -18.88
C THR A 107 26.44 32.54 -20.31
N ALA A 108 27.59 32.12 -20.84
CA ALA A 108 27.91 32.31 -22.24
C ALA A 108 28.18 30.96 -22.90
N THR A 109 27.70 30.78 -24.11
CA THR A 109 27.90 29.56 -24.89
C THR A 109 28.23 29.90 -26.34
N ASN A 110 29.05 29.06 -26.99
CA ASN A 110 29.23 29.12 -28.42
C ASN A 110 28.50 27.95 -29.07
N PRO A 111 27.41 28.17 -29.82
CA PRO A 111 26.71 27.12 -30.54
C PRO A 111 27.64 26.42 -31.53
N THR A 112 27.56 25.12 -31.60
CA THR A 112 28.49 24.28 -32.36
C THR A 112 28.52 24.69 -33.86
N ASN A 113 29.74 24.83 -34.40
CA ASN A 113 29.98 25.21 -35.80
C ASN A 113 29.45 26.61 -36.19
N THR A 114 29.37 27.53 -35.23
CA THR A 114 29.00 28.93 -35.49
C THR A 114 30.08 29.86 -35.00
N PHE A 115 30.09 31.08 -35.55
CA PHE A 115 30.88 32.22 -35.03
C PHE A 115 30.05 33.10 -34.11
N MET A 116 29.09 32.54 -33.42
CA MET A 116 28.21 33.25 -32.47
C MET A 116 28.58 32.92 -31.02
N VAL A 117 28.35 33.88 -30.17
CA VAL A 117 28.39 33.70 -28.72
C VAL A 117 27.05 34.17 -28.17
N ASP A 118 26.35 33.23 -27.55
CA ASP A 118 25.09 33.48 -26.86
C ASP A 118 25.40 33.84 -25.40
N ILE A 119 24.98 35.02 -24.98
CA ILE A 119 25.19 35.54 -23.63
C ILE A 119 23.85 35.65 -22.95
N SER A 120 23.63 34.82 -21.96
CA SER A 120 22.37 34.74 -21.21
C SER A 120 22.56 35.23 -19.78
N ALA A 121 21.60 35.98 -19.27
CA ALA A 121 21.52 36.37 -17.86
C ALA A 121 20.23 35.86 -17.25
N GLU A 122 20.32 35.21 -16.07
CA GLU A 122 19.20 34.64 -15.33
C GLU A 122 19.03 35.31 -13.97
N VAL A 123 18.03 36.17 -13.82
CA VAL A 123 17.71 36.91 -12.59
C VAL A 123 16.22 36.99 -12.34
N GLY A 124 15.81 37.48 -11.16
CA GLY A 124 14.39 37.59 -10.77
C GLY A 124 13.59 38.67 -11.47
N ASP A 125 14.26 39.69 -12.04
CA ASP A 125 13.60 40.76 -12.78
C ASP A 125 13.83 40.59 -14.29
N PRO A 126 12.77 40.52 -15.11
CA PRO A 126 12.90 40.27 -16.54
C PRO A 126 13.59 41.44 -17.31
N GLN A 127 13.41 42.69 -16.87
CA GLN A 127 14.08 43.83 -17.50
C GLN A 127 15.58 43.82 -17.16
N GLN A 128 15.91 43.57 -15.89
CA GLN A 128 17.28 43.44 -15.43
C GLN A 128 18.05 42.31 -16.14
N ALA A 129 17.37 41.16 -16.41
CA ALA A 129 17.97 40.08 -17.21
C ALA A 129 18.40 40.56 -18.60
N ALA A 130 17.54 41.30 -19.29
CA ALA A 130 17.82 41.83 -20.62
C ALA A 130 18.92 42.87 -20.58
N ASP A 131 18.92 43.78 -19.59
CA ASP A 131 19.93 44.83 -19.41
C ASP A 131 21.31 44.26 -19.12
N ILE A 132 21.39 43.26 -18.24
CA ILE A 132 22.65 42.56 -17.93
C ILE A 132 23.18 41.85 -19.18
N ALA A 133 22.38 41.06 -19.88
CA ALA A 133 22.83 40.33 -21.06
C ALA A 133 23.33 41.26 -22.15
N ASN A 134 22.64 42.41 -22.40
CA ASN A 134 23.03 43.41 -23.35
C ASN A 134 24.28 44.16 -22.96
N SER A 135 24.43 44.54 -21.66
CA SER A 135 25.61 45.22 -21.16
C SER A 135 26.83 44.31 -21.18
N VAL A 136 26.69 43.01 -20.83
CA VAL A 136 27.79 42.02 -20.94
C VAL A 136 28.22 41.83 -22.39
N ALA A 137 27.26 41.72 -23.32
CA ALA A 137 27.57 41.57 -24.74
C ALA A 137 28.33 42.79 -25.32
N LYS A 138 27.93 43.98 -24.89
CA LYS A 138 28.64 45.23 -25.25
C LYS A 138 30.03 45.28 -24.64
N ASN A 139 30.19 45.04 -23.33
CA ASN A 139 31.47 45.12 -22.67
C ASN A 139 32.44 44.04 -23.17
N LEU A 140 31.97 42.84 -23.49
CA LEU A 140 32.78 41.79 -24.16
C LEU A 140 33.29 42.27 -25.52
N SER A 141 32.39 42.88 -26.32
CA SER A 141 32.76 43.45 -27.63
C SER A 141 33.80 44.56 -27.53
N ASP A 142 33.63 45.44 -26.54
CA ASP A 142 34.53 46.56 -26.30
C ASP A 142 35.92 46.05 -25.79
N GLN A 143 35.96 45.09 -24.89
CA GLN A 143 37.19 44.46 -24.39
C GLN A 143 38.01 43.77 -25.48
N ILE A 144 37.36 43.03 -26.36
CA ILE A 144 38.05 42.31 -27.45
C ILE A 144 38.54 43.32 -28.50
N SER A 145 37.81 44.39 -28.71
CA SER A 145 38.16 45.40 -29.72
C SER A 145 39.26 46.33 -29.24
N SER A 146 39.30 46.67 -27.93
CA SER A 146 40.18 47.72 -27.38
C SER A 146 41.42 47.19 -26.65
N ASP A 147 41.24 46.22 -25.71
CA ASP A 147 42.30 45.97 -24.73
C ASP A 147 43.15 44.70 -24.99
N LEU A 148 42.58 43.66 -25.58
CA LEU A 148 43.31 42.40 -25.82
C LEU A 148 44.37 42.52 -26.93
N TYR A 149 44.25 43.53 -27.81
CA TYR A 149 45.10 43.67 -28.98
C TYR A 149 45.81 45.03 -29.08
N ASN A 150 45.74 45.90 -28.05
CA ASN A 150 46.28 47.26 -28.05
C ASN A 150 47.76 47.34 -27.68
N ASN A 151 48.53 46.26 -27.64
CA ASN A 151 49.96 46.32 -27.40
C ASN A 151 50.75 46.47 -28.73
N SER A 152 51.06 47.73 -29.04
CA SER A 152 52.21 48.18 -29.83
C SER A 152 52.21 47.96 -31.38
N SER A 153 51.09 48.11 -32.07
CA SER A 153 51.10 48.35 -33.52
C SER A 153 49.78 49.00 -33.97
N SER A 154 49.83 49.92 -34.88
CA SER A 154 48.70 50.70 -35.42
C SER A 154 47.65 49.93 -36.24
N SER A 155 47.45 48.68 -35.95
CA SER A 155 46.40 47.85 -36.55
C SER A 155 45.55 47.31 -35.46
N GLY A 156 44.26 47.70 -35.42
CA GLY A 156 43.29 47.25 -34.42
C GLY A 156 43.11 45.71 -34.35
N SER A 157 42.34 45.22 -33.43
CA SER A 157 42.05 43.83 -33.25
C SER A 157 41.66 43.15 -34.58
N PRO A 158 42.27 42.00 -34.94
CA PRO A 158 41.89 41.26 -36.16
C PRO A 158 40.48 40.64 -36.03
N ILE A 159 39.92 40.62 -34.84
CA ILE A 159 38.57 40.14 -34.56
C ILE A 159 37.69 41.29 -34.07
N LYS A 160 36.52 41.37 -34.65
CA LYS A 160 35.45 42.29 -34.23
C LYS A 160 34.22 41.49 -33.81
N LEU A 161 33.78 41.74 -32.57
CA LEU A 161 32.49 41.25 -32.10
C LEU A 161 31.39 42.29 -32.40
N THR A 162 30.29 41.83 -32.94
CA THR A 162 29.14 42.70 -33.24
C THR A 162 27.91 42.08 -32.60
N VAL A 163 27.16 42.84 -31.81
CA VAL A 163 25.87 42.40 -31.28
C VAL A 163 24.88 42.33 -32.42
N VAL A 164 24.47 41.11 -32.79
CA VAL A 164 23.52 40.86 -33.90
C VAL A 164 22.08 40.79 -33.39
N GLN A 165 21.90 40.28 -32.15
CA GLN A 165 20.61 40.29 -31.52
C GLN A 165 20.73 40.79 -30.07
N LYS A 166 19.97 41.86 -29.81
CA LYS A 166 19.88 42.34 -28.40
C LYS A 166 18.91 41.47 -27.64
N ALA A 167 19.25 41.20 -26.39
CA ALA A 167 18.36 40.53 -25.43
C ALA A 167 17.08 41.37 -25.28
N GLN A 168 15.96 40.69 -25.41
CA GLN A 168 14.62 41.28 -25.18
C GLN A 168 14.17 40.87 -23.77
N THR A 169 13.28 41.70 -23.21
CA THR A 169 12.66 41.39 -21.92
C THR A 169 11.81 40.12 -22.06
N PRO A 170 12.13 39.05 -21.35
CA PRO A 170 11.39 37.79 -21.46
C PRO A 170 9.95 37.96 -20.92
N THR A 171 8.98 37.40 -21.64
CA THR A 171 7.57 37.45 -21.27
C THR A 171 7.13 36.30 -20.36
N GLY A 172 7.97 35.27 -20.21
CA GLY A 172 7.72 34.08 -19.37
C GLY A 172 8.91 33.76 -18.48
N GLN A 173 8.63 33.13 -17.34
CA GLN A 173 9.69 32.64 -16.44
C GLN A 173 10.43 31.44 -17.07
N SER A 174 11.74 31.38 -16.87
CA SER A 174 12.58 30.25 -17.28
C SER A 174 12.69 29.18 -16.19
N SER A 175 12.63 29.60 -14.92
CA SER A 175 12.73 28.71 -13.76
C SER A 175 11.76 29.19 -12.65
N PRO A 176 11.12 28.28 -11.90
CA PRO A 176 11.03 26.84 -12.15
C PRO A 176 10.19 26.50 -13.39
N ASN A 177 10.54 25.43 -14.09
CA ASN A 177 9.72 24.90 -15.18
C ASN A 177 8.50 24.16 -14.60
N ILE A 178 7.39 24.89 -14.37
CA ILE A 178 6.19 24.39 -13.70
C ILE A 178 5.68 23.07 -14.30
N PRO A 179 5.51 22.93 -15.64
CA PRO A 179 5.05 21.65 -16.20
C PRO A 179 5.98 20.48 -15.89
N LEU A 180 7.30 20.69 -15.91
CA LEU A 180 8.27 19.66 -15.65
C LEU A 180 8.23 19.22 -14.18
N TYR A 181 8.18 20.16 -13.24
CA TYR A 181 8.10 19.85 -11.81
C TYR A 181 6.80 19.16 -11.44
N LEU A 182 5.67 19.57 -12.00
CA LEU A 182 4.37 18.92 -11.79
C LEU A 182 4.36 17.50 -12.38
N ALA A 183 4.94 17.29 -13.56
CA ALA A 183 5.09 15.96 -14.15
C ALA A 183 5.97 15.06 -13.28
N ALA A 184 7.09 15.57 -12.79
CA ALA A 184 7.96 14.85 -11.86
C ALA A 184 7.25 14.52 -10.54
N GLY A 185 6.48 15.46 -10.00
CA GLY A 185 5.65 15.28 -8.80
C GLY A 185 4.58 14.22 -8.97
N LEU A 186 3.95 14.15 -10.15
CA LEU A 186 2.97 13.10 -10.48
C LEU A 186 3.61 11.72 -10.49
N ILE A 187 4.75 11.56 -11.16
CA ILE A 187 5.47 10.27 -11.22
C ILE A 187 5.93 9.86 -9.81
N LEU A 188 6.54 10.78 -9.07
CA LEU A 188 7.02 10.51 -7.71
C LEU A 188 5.85 10.14 -6.79
N GLY A 189 4.73 10.85 -6.88
CA GLY A 189 3.52 10.56 -6.11
C GLY A 189 2.95 9.17 -6.38
N ILE A 190 2.94 8.71 -7.64
CA ILE A 190 2.51 7.35 -8.01
C ILE A 190 3.45 6.31 -7.39
N ILE A 191 4.76 6.50 -7.51
CA ILE A 191 5.76 5.56 -6.95
C ILE A 191 5.60 5.45 -5.44
N VAL A 192 5.49 6.58 -4.73
CA VAL A 192 5.31 6.59 -3.27
C VAL A 192 3.97 5.98 -2.87
N GLY A 193 2.88 6.28 -3.60
CA GLY A 193 1.56 5.71 -3.35
C GLY A 193 1.54 4.19 -3.45
N ILE A 194 2.15 3.63 -4.49
CA ILE A 194 2.32 2.17 -4.65
C ILE A 194 3.20 1.61 -3.53
N GLY A 195 4.32 2.28 -3.21
CA GLY A 195 5.23 1.86 -2.14
C GLY A 195 4.54 1.77 -0.78
N VAL A 196 3.71 2.75 -0.44
CA VAL A 196 2.93 2.76 0.82
C VAL A 196 1.87 1.64 0.83
N ALA A 197 1.21 1.37 -0.31
CA ALA A 197 0.25 0.28 -0.41
C ALA A 197 0.93 -1.09 -0.18
N LEU A 198 2.08 -1.32 -0.81
CA LEU A 198 2.88 -2.54 -0.63
C LEU A 198 3.38 -2.69 0.81
N LEU A 199 3.92 -1.62 1.39
CA LEU A 199 4.41 -1.65 2.77
C LEU A 199 3.29 -1.99 3.75
N LYS A 200 2.10 -1.41 3.56
CA LYS A 200 0.93 -1.69 4.39
C LYS A 200 0.43 -3.12 4.26
N ASP A 201 0.51 -3.72 3.07
CA ASP A 201 0.12 -5.11 2.86
C ASP A 201 1.13 -6.09 3.49
N ILE A 202 2.44 -5.82 3.36
CA ILE A 202 3.51 -6.61 3.98
C ILE A 202 3.44 -6.55 5.52
N LEU A 203 3.08 -5.40 6.07
CA LEU A 203 2.93 -5.22 7.52
C LEU A 203 1.60 -5.76 8.06
N ASN A 204 0.68 -6.20 7.20
CA ASN A 204 -0.57 -6.80 7.63
C ASN A 204 -0.35 -8.27 8.02
N THR A 205 -0.29 -8.51 9.32
CA THR A 205 -0.12 -9.86 9.90
C THR A 205 -1.43 -10.63 10.05
N LYS A 206 -2.58 -10.00 9.77
CA LYS A 206 -3.90 -10.62 9.97
C LYS A 206 -4.40 -11.37 8.75
N VAL A 207 -5.23 -12.36 8.98
CA VAL A 207 -5.94 -13.10 7.94
C VAL A 207 -7.00 -12.20 7.31
N ASP A 208 -6.91 -11.98 6.01
CA ASP A 208 -7.77 -11.03 5.28
C ASP A 208 -8.60 -11.69 4.17
N SER A 209 -8.24 -12.89 3.77
CA SER A 209 -8.89 -13.61 2.67
C SER A 209 -9.07 -15.09 2.97
N THR A 210 -9.96 -15.74 2.22
CA THR A 210 -10.10 -17.21 2.23
C THR A 210 -8.86 -17.90 1.67
N ASP A 211 -8.12 -17.24 0.79
CA ASP A 211 -6.89 -17.77 0.22
C ASP A 211 -5.78 -17.82 1.28
N ASP A 212 -5.67 -16.80 2.16
CA ASP A 212 -4.77 -16.84 3.32
C ASP A 212 -5.06 -18.07 4.20
N VAL A 213 -6.35 -18.31 4.50
CA VAL A 213 -6.74 -19.48 5.33
C VAL A 213 -6.36 -20.77 4.64
N ARG A 214 -6.65 -20.90 3.35
CA ARG A 214 -6.37 -22.11 2.57
C ARG A 214 -4.87 -22.39 2.46
N GLU A 215 -4.07 -21.35 2.26
CA GLU A 215 -2.60 -21.46 2.16
C GLU A 215 -1.97 -21.90 3.49
N LEU A 216 -2.44 -21.33 4.61
CA LEU A 216 -1.90 -21.61 5.93
C LEU A 216 -2.38 -22.95 6.51
N THR A 217 -3.63 -23.33 6.25
CA THR A 217 -4.23 -24.53 6.85
C THR A 217 -4.21 -25.76 5.94
N HIS A 218 -3.98 -25.57 4.64
CA HIS A 218 -4.14 -26.59 3.60
C HIS A 218 -5.50 -27.28 3.61
N ALA A 219 -6.50 -26.66 4.25
CA ALA A 219 -7.85 -27.18 4.37
C ALA A 219 -8.80 -26.54 3.35
N SER A 220 -9.86 -27.28 2.98
CA SER A 220 -10.91 -26.75 2.12
C SER A 220 -11.85 -25.84 2.92
N SER A 221 -12.19 -24.67 2.36
CA SER A 221 -13.19 -23.80 2.93
C SER A 221 -14.60 -24.40 2.77
N LEU A 222 -15.36 -24.44 3.86
CA LEU A 222 -16.76 -24.86 3.86
C LEU A 222 -17.71 -23.74 3.43
N GLY A 223 -17.29 -22.50 3.60
CA GLY A 223 -18.05 -21.31 3.26
C GLY A 223 -17.56 -20.08 3.99
N THR A 224 -18.11 -18.94 3.63
CA THR A 224 -17.83 -17.65 4.27
C THR A 224 -19.14 -17.00 4.68
N VAL A 225 -19.19 -16.52 5.91
CA VAL A 225 -20.35 -15.80 6.44
C VAL A 225 -19.99 -14.32 6.55
N PRO A 226 -20.72 -13.41 5.88
CA PRO A 226 -20.47 -11.99 6.01
C PRO A 226 -20.75 -11.52 7.43
N GLN A 227 -19.97 -10.52 7.89
CA GLN A 227 -20.28 -9.88 9.16
C GLN A 227 -21.56 -9.05 9.03
N ALA A 228 -22.56 -9.36 9.86
CA ALA A 228 -23.84 -8.67 9.88
C ALA A 228 -24.34 -8.56 11.32
N THR A 229 -24.95 -7.43 11.68
CA THR A 229 -25.48 -7.18 13.02
C THR A 229 -26.55 -8.17 13.46
N ILE A 230 -27.28 -8.74 12.51
CA ILE A 230 -28.28 -9.79 12.79
C ILE A 230 -27.64 -11.06 13.39
N LEU A 231 -26.34 -11.30 13.14
CA LEU A 231 -25.62 -12.44 13.71
C LEU A 231 -25.29 -12.25 15.19
N ASP A 232 -25.42 -11.05 15.74
CA ASP A 232 -25.23 -10.75 17.16
C ASP A 232 -26.50 -10.98 17.98
N ASP A 233 -27.66 -11.14 17.30
CA ASP A 233 -28.95 -11.42 17.96
C ASP A 233 -28.93 -12.77 18.69
N SER A 234 -29.81 -12.87 19.68
CA SER A 234 -30.04 -14.09 20.50
C SER A 234 -30.80 -15.20 19.78
N ARG A 235 -31.06 -15.04 18.49
CA ARG A 235 -31.65 -16.08 17.65
C ARG A 235 -30.80 -16.37 16.41
N PRO A 236 -30.55 -17.63 16.06
CA PRO A 236 -29.89 -18.00 14.83
C PRO A 236 -30.55 -17.34 13.61
N VAL A 237 -29.76 -16.82 12.68
CA VAL A 237 -30.27 -16.11 11.50
C VAL A 237 -31.17 -16.98 10.63
N VAL A 238 -30.90 -18.29 10.58
CA VAL A 238 -31.75 -19.27 9.87
C VAL A 238 -33.17 -19.30 10.40
N VAL A 239 -33.36 -18.97 11.70
CA VAL A 239 -34.69 -18.85 12.34
C VAL A 239 -35.24 -17.44 12.23
N ALA A 240 -34.38 -16.44 12.49
CA ALA A 240 -34.80 -15.03 12.58
C ALA A 240 -35.12 -14.42 11.21
N GLN A 241 -34.32 -14.75 10.19
CA GLN A 241 -34.46 -14.29 8.80
C GLN A 241 -34.22 -15.43 7.81
N PRO A 242 -35.12 -16.40 7.67
CA PRO A 242 -34.88 -17.61 6.85
C PRO A 242 -34.69 -17.32 5.36
N ALA A 243 -35.15 -16.17 4.85
CA ALA A 243 -34.97 -15.75 3.46
C ALA A 243 -33.76 -14.81 3.27
N GLY A 244 -32.99 -14.56 4.36
CA GLY A 244 -31.81 -13.68 4.30
C GLY A 244 -30.60 -14.32 3.63
N SER A 245 -29.69 -13.49 3.13
CA SER A 245 -28.43 -13.93 2.51
C SER A 245 -27.55 -14.71 3.49
N GLU A 246 -27.53 -14.28 4.74
CA GLU A 246 -26.75 -14.93 5.80
C GLU A 246 -27.28 -16.35 6.12
N ALA A 247 -28.60 -16.53 6.12
CA ALA A 247 -29.21 -17.83 6.31
C ALA A 247 -28.85 -18.79 5.16
N GLU A 248 -28.78 -18.27 3.92
CA GLU A 248 -28.41 -19.05 2.76
C GLU A 248 -26.93 -19.47 2.81
N GLU A 249 -26.03 -18.64 3.35
CA GLU A 249 -24.63 -19.04 3.56
C GLU A 249 -24.53 -20.22 4.55
N PHE A 250 -25.30 -20.24 5.63
CA PHE A 250 -25.33 -21.40 6.53
C PHE A 250 -25.92 -22.66 5.88
N ARG A 251 -26.92 -22.54 5.00
CA ARG A 251 -27.42 -23.67 4.21
C ARG A 251 -26.35 -24.19 3.23
N ARG A 252 -25.56 -23.31 2.64
CA ARG A 252 -24.40 -23.66 1.81
C ARG A 252 -23.34 -24.41 2.60
N ILE A 253 -22.98 -23.90 3.80
CA ILE A 253 -22.06 -24.59 4.72
C ILE A 253 -22.58 -25.98 5.07
N ARG A 254 -23.86 -26.11 5.43
CA ARG A 254 -24.50 -27.41 5.67
C ARG A 254 -24.35 -28.36 4.48
N THR A 255 -24.63 -27.88 3.26
CA THR A 255 -24.49 -28.67 2.05
C THR A 255 -23.04 -29.12 1.86
N ASN A 256 -22.08 -28.24 2.02
CA ASN A 256 -20.66 -28.59 1.90
C ASN A 256 -20.21 -29.58 2.98
N LEU A 257 -20.70 -29.45 4.21
CA LEU A 257 -20.47 -30.43 5.27
C LEU A 257 -20.98 -31.84 4.91
N SER A 258 -22.06 -31.95 4.14
CA SER A 258 -22.61 -33.25 3.72
C SER A 258 -21.68 -34.00 2.76
N PHE A 259 -20.85 -33.29 2.00
CA PHE A 259 -19.85 -33.88 1.09
C PHE A 259 -18.53 -34.27 1.75
N LEU A 260 -18.28 -33.81 2.98
CA LEU A 260 -17.12 -34.27 3.71
C LEU A 260 -17.35 -35.73 4.09
N THR A 261 -16.60 -36.61 3.48
CA THR A 261 -16.53 -38.03 3.87
C THR A 261 -15.74 -38.12 5.17
N THR A 262 -16.39 -37.80 6.28
CA THR A 262 -15.87 -38.25 7.56
C THR A 262 -16.08 -39.77 7.56
N THR A 263 -15.00 -40.54 7.78
CA THR A 263 -15.07 -41.94 8.04
C THR A 263 -16.15 -42.16 9.12
N ALA A 264 -17.33 -42.66 8.70
CA ALA A 264 -18.37 -42.96 9.64
C ALA A 264 -17.75 -43.94 10.64
N THR A 265 -17.41 -43.47 11.83
CA THR A 265 -17.22 -44.36 12.97
C THR A 265 -18.46 -45.24 13.01
N GLN A 266 -18.28 -46.53 13.24
CA GLN A 266 -19.35 -47.56 13.21
C GLN A 266 -20.51 -47.17 14.15
N GLY A 267 -21.32 -46.23 13.75
CA GLY A 267 -22.47 -45.64 14.42
C GLY A 267 -23.16 -44.69 13.43
N HIS A 268 -24.47 -44.58 13.46
CA HIS A 268 -25.26 -43.91 12.44
C HIS A 268 -25.08 -42.38 12.38
N GLY A 269 -24.50 -41.74 13.42
CA GLY A 269 -24.38 -40.28 13.54
C GLY A 269 -22.99 -39.71 13.18
N ARG A 270 -22.96 -38.43 12.82
CA ARG A 270 -21.74 -37.69 12.49
C ARG A 270 -21.39 -36.73 13.64
N LEU A 271 -20.12 -36.76 14.10
CA LEU A 271 -19.59 -35.82 15.07
C LEU A 271 -18.96 -34.65 14.35
N LEU A 272 -19.42 -33.43 14.65
CA LEU A 272 -18.84 -32.17 14.19
C LEU A 272 -18.28 -31.41 15.39
N VAL A 273 -17.00 -31.12 15.37
CA VAL A 273 -16.34 -30.34 16.43
C VAL A 273 -15.98 -28.98 15.87
N ILE A 274 -16.59 -27.95 16.43
CA ILE A 274 -16.43 -26.56 15.98
C ILE A 274 -15.58 -25.81 17.00
N THR A 275 -14.52 -25.20 16.52
CA THR A 275 -13.58 -24.40 17.32
C THR A 275 -13.11 -23.19 16.54
N SER A 276 -12.29 -22.34 17.17
CA SER A 276 -11.61 -21.21 16.53
C SER A 276 -10.17 -21.14 16.99
N THR A 277 -9.35 -20.34 16.33
CA THR A 277 -7.98 -20.05 16.79
C THR A 277 -8.05 -19.22 18.07
N ASP A 278 -8.76 -18.08 18.02
CA ASP A 278 -8.89 -17.11 19.10
C ASP A 278 -10.33 -16.89 19.55
N PRO A 279 -10.54 -16.25 20.70
CA PRO A 279 -11.87 -15.80 21.12
C PRO A 279 -12.50 -14.82 20.12
N SER A 280 -13.84 -14.77 20.09
CA SER A 280 -14.63 -13.82 19.28
C SER A 280 -14.55 -13.97 17.75
N GLU A 281 -14.12 -15.10 17.24
CA GLU A 281 -14.11 -15.43 15.81
C GLU A 281 -15.46 -15.94 15.28
N GLY A 282 -16.49 -16.03 16.15
CA GLY A 282 -17.85 -16.42 15.75
C GLY A 282 -18.16 -17.92 15.82
N LYS A 283 -17.31 -18.75 16.48
CA LYS A 283 -17.49 -20.20 16.62
C LYS A 283 -18.90 -20.59 17.05
N THR A 284 -19.42 -20.02 18.13
CA THR A 284 -20.74 -20.35 18.68
C THR A 284 -21.88 -19.88 17.77
N THR A 285 -21.70 -18.74 17.07
CA THR A 285 -22.66 -18.30 16.04
C THR A 285 -22.73 -19.31 14.90
N VAL A 286 -21.57 -19.80 14.46
CA VAL A 286 -21.51 -20.85 13.40
C VAL A 286 -22.11 -22.14 13.91
N SER A 287 -21.76 -22.63 15.13
CA SER A 287 -22.28 -23.85 15.73
C SER A 287 -23.80 -23.84 15.83
N ALA A 288 -24.38 -22.74 16.33
CA ALA A 288 -25.81 -22.58 16.48
C ALA A 288 -26.55 -22.56 15.14
N ASN A 289 -26.07 -21.79 14.15
CA ASN A 289 -26.71 -21.67 12.86
C ASN A 289 -26.58 -22.95 12.02
N VAL A 290 -25.44 -23.66 12.07
CA VAL A 290 -25.27 -24.95 11.40
C VAL A 290 -26.19 -26.00 12.02
N ALA A 291 -26.33 -26.04 13.35
CA ALA A 291 -27.25 -26.92 14.03
C ALA A 291 -28.72 -26.72 13.56
N VAL A 292 -29.11 -25.43 13.50
CA VAL A 292 -30.47 -25.07 12.99
C VAL A 292 -30.64 -25.42 11.54
N ALA A 293 -29.64 -25.15 10.68
CA ALA A 293 -29.72 -25.48 9.25
C ALA A 293 -29.81 -26.98 8.99
N LEU A 294 -29.15 -27.82 9.78
CA LEU A 294 -29.28 -29.30 9.71
C LEU A 294 -30.65 -29.77 10.18
N ALA A 295 -31.15 -29.16 11.27
CA ALA A 295 -32.50 -29.49 11.76
C ALA A 295 -33.60 -28.99 10.81
N GLU A 296 -33.40 -27.91 10.07
CA GLU A 296 -34.28 -27.42 9.01
C GLU A 296 -34.49 -28.49 7.91
N GLU A 297 -33.42 -29.21 7.57
CA GLU A 297 -33.43 -30.32 6.59
C GLU A 297 -34.10 -31.60 7.11
N GLY A 298 -34.49 -31.62 8.39
CA GLY A 298 -35.13 -32.78 9.00
C GLY A 298 -34.17 -33.75 9.71
N LYS A 299 -32.86 -33.40 9.83
CA LYS A 299 -31.90 -34.21 10.57
C LYS A 299 -32.12 -34.08 12.07
N SER A 300 -31.93 -35.20 12.81
CA SER A 300 -31.88 -35.16 14.26
C SER A 300 -30.53 -34.63 14.74
N VAL A 301 -30.52 -33.52 15.49
CA VAL A 301 -29.31 -32.76 15.84
C VAL A 301 -29.24 -32.58 17.33
N LEU A 302 -28.05 -32.82 17.93
CA LEU A 302 -27.71 -32.46 19.26
C LEU A 302 -26.53 -31.44 19.21
N LEU A 303 -26.76 -30.21 19.71
CA LEU A 303 -25.71 -29.23 19.92
C LEU A 303 -25.31 -29.23 21.40
N ILE A 304 -24.03 -29.46 21.68
CA ILE A 304 -23.43 -29.48 23.00
C ILE A 304 -22.52 -28.27 23.17
N ASP A 305 -22.76 -27.46 24.20
CA ASP A 305 -21.85 -26.40 24.60
C ASP A 305 -20.76 -27.01 25.52
N ALA A 306 -19.59 -27.27 24.93
CA ALA A 306 -18.41 -27.75 25.64
C ALA A 306 -17.40 -26.66 25.94
N ASP A 307 -17.71 -25.38 25.66
CA ASP A 307 -16.92 -24.24 26.17
C ASP A 307 -17.30 -23.98 27.65
N LEU A 308 -16.91 -24.87 28.54
CA LEU A 308 -17.17 -24.74 29.97
C LEU A 308 -16.46 -23.53 30.61
N ARG A 309 -15.56 -22.86 29.89
CA ARG A 309 -14.84 -21.69 30.37
C ARG A 309 -15.59 -20.39 30.08
N HIS A 310 -16.11 -20.28 28.86
CA HIS A 310 -16.88 -19.12 28.38
C HIS A 310 -18.16 -19.58 27.66
N PRO A 311 -19.10 -20.19 28.41
CA PRO A 311 -20.34 -20.73 27.84
C PRO A 311 -21.11 -19.64 27.10
N SER A 312 -21.55 -19.92 25.89
CA SER A 312 -22.21 -18.90 25.06
C SER A 312 -23.41 -19.43 24.25
N VAL A 313 -23.56 -20.76 24.10
CA VAL A 313 -24.67 -21.35 23.32
C VAL A 313 -26.03 -20.99 23.92
N ALA A 314 -26.20 -21.10 25.25
CA ALA A 314 -27.46 -20.78 25.90
C ALA A 314 -27.88 -19.32 25.68
N HIS A 315 -26.94 -18.39 25.84
CA HIS A 315 -27.17 -16.96 25.57
C HIS A 315 -27.52 -16.72 24.09
N LYS A 316 -26.76 -17.35 23.16
CA LYS A 316 -26.95 -17.20 21.72
C LYS A 316 -28.30 -17.75 21.24
N LEU A 317 -28.85 -18.71 21.93
CA LEU A 317 -30.14 -19.31 21.59
C LEU A 317 -31.32 -18.78 22.43
N GLY A 318 -31.04 -17.93 23.43
CA GLY A 318 -32.06 -17.40 24.33
C GLY A 318 -32.74 -18.49 25.19
N ILE A 319 -31.96 -19.50 25.61
CA ILE A 319 -32.45 -20.62 26.44
C ILE A 319 -31.83 -20.60 27.86
N GLU A 320 -32.38 -21.39 28.76
CA GLU A 320 -31.81 -21.56 30.10
C GLU A 320 -30.47 -22.27 30.07
N GLY A 321 -29.44 -21.68 30.70
CA GLY A 321 -28.06 -22.20 30.67
C GLY A 321 -27.48 -22.62 32.03
N HIS A 322 -28.30 -22.54 33.11
CA HIS A 322 -27.79 -22.79 34.47
C HIS A 322 -27.47 -24.27 34.76
N VAL A 323 -28.19 -25.18 34.16
CA VAL A 323 -27.95 -26.63 34.27
C VAL A 323 -27.57 -27.16 32.90
N GLY A 324 -26.57 -28.01 32.81
CA GLY A 324 -26.08 -28.51 31.53
C GLY A 324 -24.94 -29.53 31.66
N LEU A 325 -24.09 -29.60 30.66
CA LEU A 325 -23.00 -30.57 30.50
C LEU A 325 -22.14 -30.73 31.77
N SER A 326 -21.76 -29.63 32.43
CA SER A 326 -20.96 -29.67 33.67
C SER A 326 -21.61 -30.47 34.80
N HIS A 327 -22.96 -30.39 34.91
CA HIS A 327 -23.71 -31.15 35.92
C HIS A 327 -23.77 -32.63 35.55
N VAL A 328 -23.91 -32.99 34.29
CA VAL A 328 -23.87 -34.38 33.80
C VAL A 328 -22.49 -35.00 34.10
N LEU A 329 -21.42 -34.28 33.70
CA LEU A 329 -20.05 -34.77 33.89
C LEU A 329 -19.65 -34.84 35.36
N SER A 330 -20.28 -34.05 36.24
CA SER A 330 -20.11 -34.14 37.70
C SER A 330 -21.07 -35.13 38.37
N ARG A 331 -21.88 -35.87 37.58
CA ARG A 331 -22.88 -36.86 38.04
C ARG A 331 -24.00 -36.23 38.94
N GLN A 332 -24.27 -34.97 38.72
CA GLN A 332 -25.33 -34.23 39.44
C GLN A 332 -26.67 -34.22 38.71
N ALA A 333 -26.70 -34.55 37.42
CA ALA A 333 -27.89 -34.63 36.59
C ALA A 333 -27.70 -35.74 35.54
N SER A 334 -28.83 -36.26 35.00
CA SER A 334 -28.76 -37.15 33.83
C SER A 334 -28.76 -36.30 32.52
N PRO A 335 -28.26 -36.84 31.39
CA PRO A 335 -28.35 -36.14 30.10
C PRO A 335 -29.78 -35.74 29.73
N ALA A 336 -30.77 -36.56 30.07
CA ALA A 336 -32.19 -36.29 29.77
C ALA A 336 -32.73 -35.08 30.54
N ASP A 337 -32.17 -34.79 31.74
CA ASP A 337 -32.64 -33.68 32.58
C ASP A 337 -32.17 -32.34 32.07
N VAL A 338 -31.07 -32.29 31.31
CA VAL A 338 -30.40 -31.05 30.88
C VAL A 338 -30.57 -30.73 29.41
N ILE A 339 -30.97 -31.72 28.59
CA ILE A 339 -31.21 -31.51 27.16
C ILE A 339 -32.52 -30.74 26.96
N GLN A 340 -32.46 -29.66 26.22
CA GLN A 340 -33.59 -28.81 25.89
C GLN A 340 -33.95 -28.92 24.41
N LYS A 341 -35.26 -28.95 24.07
CA LYS A 341 -35.72 -28.84 22.67
C LYS A 341 -35.69 -27.37 22.26
N TYR A 342 -35.24 -27.12 21.03
CA TYR A 342 -35.16 -25.76 20.49
C TYR A 342 -35.81 -25.71 19.10
N TRP A 343 -36.66 -24.73 18.83
CA TRP A 343 -37.27 -24.40 17.54
C TRP A 343 -38.07 -25.56 16.88
N LYS A 344 -37.40 -26.69 16.58
CA LYS A 344 -38.02 -27.90 15.99
C LYS A 344 -37.84 -29.09 16.92
N PRO A 345 -38.72 -30.11 16.83
CA PRO A 345 -38.65 -31.27 17.72
C PRO A 345 -37.41 -32.16 17.51
N ASN A 346 -36.74 -32.01 16.39
CA ASN A 346 -35.51 -32.74 16.02
C ASN A 346 -34.23 -31.98 16.35
N LEU A 347 -34.29 -30.78 16.98
CA LEU A 347 -33.13 -30.02 17.44
C LEU A 347 -33.09 -30.00 18.96
N HIS A 348 -32.02 -30.54 19.50
CA HIS A 348 -31.78 -30.62 20.94
C HIS A 348 -30.50 -29.87 21.28
N ILE A 349 -30.53 -29.18 22.41
CA ILE A 349 -29.40 -28.39 22.91
C ILE A 349 -29.03 -28.87 24.30
N MET A 350 -27.74 -29.13 24.52
CA MET A 350 -27.19 -29.36 25.86
C MET A 350 -26.32 -28.14 26.19
N PRO A 351 -26.81 -27.22 27.03
CA PRO A 351 -26.00 -26.07 27.47
C PRO A 351 -24.82 -26.53 28.33
N ALA A 352 -23.83 -25.65 28.52
CA ALA A 352 -22.65 -25.95 29.34
C ALA A 352 -22.98 -26.16 30.84
N GLY A 353 -23.97 -25.45 31.34
CA GLY A 353 -24.28 -25.39 32.77
C GLY A 353 -23.34 -24.45 33.54
N LYS A 354 -23.29 -24.64 34.87
CA LYS A 354 -22.43 -23.86 35.73
C LYS A 354 -20.94 -24.11 35.44
N ARG A 355 -20.15 -23.04 35.37
CA ARG A 355 -18.72 -23.10 35.10
C ARG A 355 -17.98 -23.91 36.18
N PRO A 356 -17.34 -25.04 35.83
CA PRO A 356 -16.58 -25.86 36.79
C PRO A 356 -15.16 -25.34 36.99
N ALA A 357 -14.54 -25.65 38.12
CA ALA A 357 -13.13 -25.34 38.36
C ALA A 357 -12.18 -26.12 37.43
N ASN A 358 -12.55 -27.36 37.07
CA ASN A 358 -11.70 -28.31 36.35
C ASN A 358 -12.34 -28.69 34.98
N ALA A 359 -12.61 -27.73 34.13
CA ALA A 359 -13.25 -27.94 32.83
C ALA A 359 -12.55 -29.03 31.99
N SER A 360 -11.23 -28.95 31.81
CA SER A 360 -10.48 -29.86 30.98
C SER A 360 -10.52 -31.32 31.49
N ILE A 361 -10.49 -31.52 32.80
CA ILE A 361 -10.61 -32.87 33.38
C ILE A 361 -11.97 -33.49 33.08
N LEU A 362 -13.02 -32.72 33.21
CA LEU A 362 -14.39 -33.16 32.90
C LEU A 362 -14.57 -33.50 31.44
N LEU A 363 -14.10 -32.61 30.52
CA LEU A 363 -14.21 -32.82 29.08
C LEU A 363 -13.36 -33.99 28.56
N ASN A 364 -12.26 -34.31 29.22
CA ASN A 364 -11.40 -35.44 28.86
C ASN A 364 -11.81 -36.75 29.52
N SER A 365 -12.85 -36.75 30.36
CA SER A 365 -13.31 -37.93 31.11
C SER A 365 -13.88 -39.04 30.18
N ASP A 366 -13.82 -40.27 30.61
CA ASP A 366 -14.43 -41.37 29.90
C ASP A 366 -15.96 -41.26 29.86
N LEU A 367 -16.55 -40.61 30.88
CA LEU A 367 -17.98 -40.31 30.87
C LEU A 367 -18.37 -39.40 29.71
N MET A 368 -17.59 -38.35 29.39
CA MET A 368 -17.83 -37.49 28.22
C MET A 368 -17.69 -38.27 26.93
N LYS A 369 -16.67 -39.09 26.78
CA LYS A 369 -16.46 -39.93 25.58
C LYS A 369 -17.61 -40.88 25.35
N GLU A 370 -18.10 -41.55 26.40
CA GLU A 370 -19.19 -42.49 26.34
C GLU A 370 -20.52 -41.78 26.04
N MET A 371 -20.77 -40.62 26.64
CA MET A 371 -21.93 -39.78 26.32
C MET A 371 -21.98 -39.39 24.86
N VAL A 372 -20.82 -38.95 24.28
CA VAL A 372 -20.75 -38.62 22.82
C VAL A 372 -21.01 -39.84 21.97
N LYS A 373 -20.43 -41.00 22.29
CA LYS A 373 -20.70 -42.27 21.56
C LYS A 373 -22.17 -42.64 21.61
N GLN A 374 -22.80 -42.54 22.78
CA GLN A 374 -24.22 -42.83 22.95
C GLN A 374 -25.09 -41.82 22.18
N ALA A 375 -24.73 -40.52 22.18
CA ALA A 375 -25.44 -39.53 21.41
C ALA A 375 -25.36 -39.82 19.88
N LEU A 376 -24.23 -40.29 19.38
CA LEU A 376 -24.06 -40.68 17.96
C LEU A 376 -24.93 -41.87 17.53
N THR A 377 -25.48 -42.68 18.46
CA THR A 377 -26.46 -43.70 18.13
C THR A 377 -27.87 -43.16 18.01
N GLN A 378 -28.17 -41.98 18.54
CA GLN A 378 -29.50 -41.39 18.63
C GLN A 378 -29.73 -40.21 17.70
N TYR A 379 -28.66 -39.51 17.29
CA TYR A 379 -28.72 -38.30 16.48
C TYR A 379 -27.96 -38.50 15.16
N ASP A 380 -28.47 -37.92 14.08
CA ASP A 380 -27.76 -37.87 12.79
C ASP A 380 -26.52 -37.01 12.87
N TYR A 381 -26.58 -35.93 13.69
CA TYR A 381 -25.45 -35.01 13.93
C TYR A 381 -25.34 -34.68 15.42
N VAL A 382 -24.11 -34.80 15.93
CA VAL A 382 -23.71 -34.29 17.22
C VAL A 382 -22.70 -33.17 16.98
N ILE A 383 -23.03 -31.93 17.37
CA ILE A 383 -22.18 -30.75 17.18
C ILE A 383 -21.62 -30.39 18.56
N ILE A 384 -20.33 -30.28 18.69
CA ILE A 384 -19.65 -29.83 19.90
C ILE A 384 -19.05 -28.45 19.66
N ASP A 385 -19.60 -27.42 20.33
CA ASP A 385 -19.00 -26.08 20.39
C ASP A 385 -17.95 -26.04 21.48
N THR A 386 -16.69 -25.78 21.15
CA THR A 386 -15.55 -25.91 22.06
C THR A 386 -14.88 -24.56 22.33
N ALA A 387 -14.04 -24.48 23.35
CA ALA A 387 -13.18 -23.32 23.60
C ALA A 387 -12.18 -23.10 22.42
N PRO A 388 -11.74 -21.85 22.17
CA PRO A 388 -10.70 -21.56 21.20
C PRO A 388 -9.40 -22.33 21.48
N LEU A 389 -8.68 -22.69 20.43
CA LEU A 389 -7.45 -23.49 20.53
C LEU A 389 -6.30 -22.74 21.23
N SER A 390 -6.27 -21.40 21.17
CA SER A 390 -5.34 -20.58 21.96
C SER A 390 -5.61 -20.63 23.49
N VAL A 391 -6.85 -20.96 23.87
CA VAL A 391 -7.28 -20.99 25.29
C VAL A 391 -7.17 -22.39 25.87
N ALA A 392 -7.52 -23.41 25.10
CA ALA A 392 -7.56 -24.80 25.59
C ALA A 392 -7.43 -25.83 24.46
N SER A 393 -6.81 -26.97 24.79
CA SER A 393 -6.66 -28.11 23.88
C SER A 393 -7.87 -29.06 23.88
N ASP A 394 -8.98 -28.68 24.49
CA ASP A 394 -10.16 -29.54 24.66
C ASP A 394 -10.75 -29.99 23.31
N ALA A 395 -10.74 -29.11 22.29
CA ALA A 395 -11.19 -29.41 20.94
C ALA A 395 -10.44 -30.60 20.28
N THR A 396 -9.17 -30.81 20.61
CA THR A 396 -8.34 -31.86 20.00
C THR A 396 -8.76 -33.26 20.38
N VAL A 397 -9.24 -33.43 21.61
CA VAL A 397 -9.76 -34.72 22.09
C VAL A 397 -10.99 -35.13 21.29
N PHE A 398 -11.91 -34.20 21.07
CA PHE A 398 -13.09 -34.43 20.27
C PHE A 398 -12.77 -34.53 18.76
N GLY A 399 -11.81 -33.75 18.28
CA GLY A 399 -11.34 -33.80 16.90
C GLY A 399 -10.76 -35.16 16.52
N ARG A 400 -10.03 -35.83 17.43
CA ARG A 400 -9.58 -37.21 17.23
C ARG A 400 -10.74 -38.20 17.15
N MET A 401 -11.79 -37.98 17.90
CA MET A 401 -13.01 -38.83 17.83
C MET A 401 -13.81 -38.57 16.53
N ALA A 402 -13.83 -37.35 16.05
CA ALA A 402 -14.55 -36.93 14.85
C ALA A 402 -13.78 -37.20 13.55
N GLY A 403 -12.47 -37.44 13.62
CA GLY A 403 -11.60 -37.51 12.45
C GLY A 403 -11.28 -36.15 11.81
N GLY A 404 -11.54 -35.04 12.52
CA GLY A 404 -11.25 -33.68 12.07
C GLY A 404 -11.92 -32.60 12.91
N LEU A 405 -11.61 -31.35 12.58
CA LEU A 405 -12.17 -30.15 13.22
C LEU A 405 -12.73 -29.22 12.17
N VAL A 406 -13.80 -28.51 12.51
CA VAL A 406 -14.28 -27.33 11.76
C VAL A 406 -13.71 -26.11 12.44
N LEU A 407 -12.76 -25.47 11.76
CA LEU A 407 -12.09 -24.25 12.25
C LEU A 407 -12.84 -23.02 11.73
N VAL A 408 -13.28 -22.17 12.65
CA VAL A 408 -13.89 -20.88 12.35
C VAL A 408 -12.81 -19.82 12.48
N THR A 409 -12.60 -19.04 11.42
CA THR A 409 -11.56 -18.00 11.38
C THR A 409 -12.19 -16.64 11.10
N GLY A 410 -11.95 -15.68 11.99
CA GLY A 410 -12.43 -14.32 11.86
C GLY A 410 -11.51 -13.46 10.98
N LYS A 411 -12.05 -12.98 9.84
CA LYS A 411 -11.33 -12.03 8.97
C LYS A 411 -10.95 -10.76 9.73
N GLY A 412 -9.67 -10.36 9.65
CA GLY A 412 -9.14 -9.17 10.31
C GLY A 412 -9.01 -9.31 11.84
N ILE A 413 -9.26 -10.49 12.40
CA ILE A 413 -9.18 -10.78 13.85
C ILE A 413 -7.90 -11.55 14.13
N VAL A 414 -7.77 -12.76 13.60
CA VAL A 414 -6.67 -13.68 13.89
C VAL A 414 -5.40 -13.32 13.12
N GLU A 415 -4.25 -13.50 13.74
CA GLU A 415 -2.95 -13.36 13.08
C GLU A 415 -2.61 -14.60 12.27
N LYS A 416 -2.01 -14.41 11.09
CA LYS A 416 -1.58 -15.50 10.18
C LYS A 416 -0.70 -16.51 10.89
N LYS A 417 0.23 -16.01 11.69
CA LYS A 417 1.17 -16.85 12.46
C LYS A 417 0.48 -17.69 13.54
N GLU A 418 -0.56 -17.15 14.19
CA GLU A 418 -1.31 -17.89 15.21
C GLU A 418 -2.17 -18.98 14.58
N LEU A 419 -2.80 -18.66 13.43
CA LEU A 419 -3.55 -19.65 12.65
C LEU A 419 -2.62 -20.80 12.19
N GLU A 420 -1.46 -20.49 11.62
CA GLU A 420 -0.47 -21.47 11.19
C GLU A 420 0.00 -22.36 12.35
N ASN A 421 0.42 -21.75 13.46
CA ASN A 421 0.85 -22.49 14.65
C ASN A 421 -0.25 -23.42 15.18
N THR A 422 -1.49 -22.92 15.22
CA THR A 422 -2.63 -23.71 15.65
C THR A 422 -2.86 -24.91 14.74
N CYS A 423 -2.79 -24.73 13.42
CA CYS A 423 -2.92 -25.82 12.48
C CYS A 423 -1.79 -26.85 12.58
N LEU A 424 -0.54 -26.40 12.68
CA LEU A 424 0.63 -27.28 12.81
C LEU A 424 0.58 -28.16 14.07
N LEU A 425 0.12 -27.62 15.20
CA LEU A 425 -0.02 -28.36 16.44
C LEU A 425 -1.03 -29.53 16.34
N TYR A 426 -2.00 -29.44 15.42
CA TYR A 426 -3.10 -30.39 15.34
C TYR A 426 -3.13 -31.24 14.07
N THR A 427 -2.31 -30.90 13.06
CA THR A 427 -2.18 -31.65 11.80
C THR A 427 -0.87 -32.43 11.70
N SER A 428 0.13 -32.17 12.58
CA SER A 428 1.36 -32.96 12.60
C SER A 428 1.05 -34.40 13.01
N PRO A 429 1.39 -35.41 12.18
CA PRO A 429 1.35 -36.81 12.60
C PRO A 429 2.38 -36.98 13.72
N SER A 430 1.92 -37.33 14.93
CA SER A 430 2.76 -37.75 16.06
C SER A 430 3.29 -39.12 15.81
#